data_dc47c7aee53cffc1b8d53684369d9783
#
_entry.id   dc47c7aee53cffc1b8d53684369d9783
#
_cell.length_a   1.000
_cell.length_b   1.000
_cell.length_c   1.000
_cell.angle_alpha   90.00
_cell.angle_beta   90.00
_cell.angle_gamma   90.00
#
_symmetry.space_group_name_H-M   'P 1'
#
loop_
_entity.id
_entity.type
_entity.pdbx_description
1 polymer ?
#
loop_
_entity_poly.entity_id
_entity_poly.type
_entity_poly.pdbx_seq_one_letter_code
_entity_poly.pdbx_strand_id
1 'polypeptide(L)'
;VSRTRALHLAVALLAVLAATWQRARAVERLPPDFDELVYLPIAYRYAELMDAGRWSDVSAYRENFEHPPLVKLLFATELRATRVPEPDWKALRVGRPLPEPAVPAFRVTRWLSAIAGILQVALTGLVDPVGALLLAFDPYHAKYTSQAYLEGVPGLFAVLAVLAFERSRRGMSGPEQPFRLPWLALSSVLLGVAAAGKYPYGMVVGLAFLPFLVLHARARVKPWATLVLSVLVAFFVAHPALWTAPLDNLWASITFHWGYSHSEHVVRAGLPWYQSLYYLTHAEPLRWHKEVFATGLNAWVLLPLAALGAPATVRQRPVWAAWAGVGLVFLFLWPTKWPQYLLLILPPLCVCAGRGVSTLGRLAVSGVQRLRARR
;
A
#
# COMPACT_ATOMS: atom_id res chain seq x y z
N VAL A 1 -33.01 -3.48 -4.55
CA VAL A 1 -31.64 -3.03 -4.94
C VAL A 1 -31.70 -2.68 -6.42
N SER A 2 -31.29 -1.45 -6.83
CA SER A 2 -31.27 -1.09 -8.26
C SER A 2 -30.30 -1.99 -9.03
N ARG A 3 -30.60 -2.29 -10.31
CA ARG A 3 -29.73 -3.11 -11.18
C ARG A 3 -28.27 -2.63 -11.18
N THR A 4 -28.05 -1.33 -11.13
CA THR A 4 -26.72 -0.73 -11.06
C THR A 4 -25.99 -1.07 -9.76
N ARG A 5 -26.67 -1.05 -8.62
CA ARG A 5 -26.08 -1.43 -7.33
C ARG A 5 -25.74 -2.92 -7.28
N ALA A 6 -26.61 -3.77 -7.81
CA ALA A 6 -26.35 -5.21 -7.90
C ALA A 6 -25.10 -5.49 -8.76
N LEU A 7 -24.99 -4.83 -9.91
CA LEU A 7 -23.80 -4.96 -10.77
C LEU A 7 -22.52 -4.47 -10.07
N HIS A 8 -22.55 -3.33 -9.39
CA HIS A 8 -21.40 -2.83 -8.64
C HIS A 8 -20.94 -3.82 -7.56
N LEU A 9 -21.89 -4.38 -6.80
CA LEU A 9 -21.58 -5.39 -5.78
C LEU A 9 -21.01 -6.67 -6.40
N ALA A 10 -21.58 -7.13 -7.52
CA ALA A 10 -21.08 -8.32 -8.23
C ALA A 10 -19.64 -8.13 -8.72
N VAL A 11 -19.32 -6.97 -9.32
CA VAL A 11 -17.96 -6.66 -9.78
C VAL A 11 -16.98 -6.54 -8.61
N ALA A 12 -17.39 -5.89 -7.50
CA ALA A 12 -16.58 -5.79 -6.30
C ALA A 12 -16.29 -7.17 -5.68
N LEU A 13 -17.31 -8.04 -5.61
CA LEU A 13 -17.14 -9.42 -5.13
C LEU A 13 -16.22 -10.22 -6.05
N LEU A 14 -16.38 -10.10 -7.36
CA LEU A 14 -15.47 -10.73 -8.34
C LEU A 14 -14.03 -10.27 -8.14
N ALA A 15 -13.82 -8.97 -7.89
CA ALA A 15 -12.48 -8.45 -7.60
C ALA A 15 -11.87 -9.06 -6.33
N VAL A 16 -12.65 -9.24 -5.26
CA VAL A 16 -12.19 -9.89 -4.02
C VAL A 16 -11.88 -11.37 -4.26
N LEU A 17 -12.73 -12.09 -4.97
CA LEU A 17 -12.50 -13.50 -5.30
C LEU A 17 -11.24 -13.66 -6.16
N ALA A 18 -11.06 -12.81 -7.19
CA ALA A 18 -9.87 -12.78 -8.03
C ALA A 18 -8.60 -12.46 -7.21
N ALA A 19 -8.69 -11.47 -6.31
CA ALA A 19 -7.57 -11.10 -5.43
C ALA A 19 -7.20 -12.24 -4.50
N THR A 20 -8.17 -12.94 -3.92
CA THR A 20 -7.97 -14.08 -3.03
C THR A 20 -7.32 -15.25 -3.79
N TRP A 21 -7.86 -15.60 -4.94
CA TRP A 21 -7.30 -16.66 -5.79
C TRP A 21 -5.86 -16.38 -6.22
N GLN A 22 -5.61 -15.16 -6.70
CA GLN A 22 -4.30 -14.76 -7.17
C GLN A 22 -3.26 -14.80 -6.05
N ARG A 23 -3.61 -14.31 -4.85
CA ARG A 23 -2.70 -14.27 -3.70
C ARG A 23 -2.51 -15.63 -3.07
N ALA A 24 -3.54 -16.44 -2.95
CA ALA A 24 -3.38 -17.82 -2.48
C ALA A 24 -2.39 -18.59 -3.35
N ARG A 25 -2.51 -18.46 -4.70
CA ARG A 25 -1.57 -19.06 -5.64
C ARG A 25 -0.15 -18.49 -5.48
N ALA A 26 -0.01 -17.17 -5.29
CA ALA A 26 1.27 -16.51 -5.14
C ALA A 26 1.96 -16.87 -3.82
N VAL A 27 1.25 -16.91 -2.71
CA VAL A 27 1.78 -17.35 -1.40
C VAL A 27 2.43 -18.73 -1.49
N GLU A 28 1.78 -19.68 -2.18
CA GLU A 28 2.26 -21.05 -2.29
C GLU A 28 3.39 -21.25 -3.30
N ARG A 29 3.44 -20.43 -4.36
CA ARG A 29 4.31 -20.70 -5.52
C ARG A 29 5.47 -19.74 -5.68
N LEU A 30 5.43 -18.55 -5.09
CA LEU A 30 6.56 -17.63 -5.19
C LEU A 30 7.77 -18.17 -4.44
N PRO A 31 8.96 -18.15 -5.05
CA PRO A 31 10.18 -18.42 -4.32
C PRO A 31 10.47 -17.32 -3.29
N PRO A 32 11.42 -17.51 -2.37
CA PRO A 32 11.88 -16.46 -1.47
C PRO A 32 12.39 -15.26 -2.27
N ASP A 33 12.05 -14.07 -1.82
CA ASP A 33 12.62 -12.83 -2.32
C ASP A 33 13.64 -12.25 -1.35
N PHE A 34 14.43 -11.28 -1.83
CA PHE A 34 15.52 -10.69 -1.07
C PHE A 34 15.05 -10.13 0.28
N ASP A 35 14.00 -9.32 0.29
CA ASP A 35 13.49 -8.66 1.49
C ASP A 35 12.90 -9.66 2.50
N GLU A 36 12.34 -10.77 2.06
CA GLU A 36 11.85 -11.82 2.96
C GLU A 36 12.99 -12.45 3.77
N LEU A 37 14.16 -12.66 3.12
CA LEU A 37 15.36 -13.19 3.79
C LEU A 37 16.00 -12.18 4.74
N VAL A 38 15.64 -10.91 4.68
CA VAL A 38 16.02 -9.87 5.65
C VAL A 38 15.00 -9.77 6.78
N TYR A 39 13.72 -9.69 6.46
CA TYR A 39 12.69 -9.37 7.46
C TYR A 39 12.30 -10.56 8.35
N LEU A 40 12.30 -11.80 7.82
CA LEU A 40 11.86 -12.95 8.60
C LEU A 40 12.84 -13.36 9.70
N PRO A 41 14.19 -13.39 9.52
CA PRO A 41 15.12 -13.58 10.63
C PRO A 41 14.90 -12.58 11.76
N ILE A 42 14.68 -11.32 11.41
CA ILE A 42 14.39 -10.25 12.38
C ILE A 42 13.05 -10.50 13.10
N ALA A 43 12.03 -10.99 12.40
CA ALA A 43 10.76 -11.34 13.00
C ALA A 43 10.92 -12.50 14.01
N TYR A 44 11.73 -13.52 13.70
CA TYR A 44 12.06 -14.57 14.66
C TYR A 44 12.78 -14.03 15.88
N ARG A 45 13.73 -13.13 15.68
CA ARG A 45 14.42 -12.48 16.80
C ARG A 45 13.47 -11.66 17.68
N TYR A 46 12.54 -10.94 17.08
CA TYR A 46 11.48 -10.27 17.84
C TYR A 46 10.59 -11.27 18.60
N ALA A 47 10.23 -12.39 17.98
CA ALA A 47 9.43 -13.43 18.61
C ALA A 47 10.12 -13.99 19.86
N GLU A 48 11.43 -14.30 19.79
CA GLU A 48 12.23 -14.75 20.93
C GLU A 48 12.26 -13.72 22.08
N LEU A 49 12.50 -12.44 21.74
CA LEU A 49 12.54 -11.36 22.73
C LEU A 49 11.17 -11.18 23.42
N MET A 50 10.08 -11.31 22.66
CA MET A 50 8.72 -11.24 23.19
C MET A 50 8.38 -12.44 24.08
N ASP A 51 8.81 -13.66 23.72
CA ASP A 51 8.61 -14.87 24.52
C ASP A 51 9.39 -14.82 25.84
N ALA A 52 10.58 -14.23 25.80
CA ALA A 52 11.39 -13.99 27.01
C ALA A 52 10.90 -12.80 27.87
N GLY A 53 9.84 -12.08 27.45
CA GLY A 53 9.34 -10.89 28.14
C GLY A 53 10.29 -9.68 28.08
N ARG A 54 11.27 -9.68 27.19
CA ARG A 54 12.34 -8.67 27.07
C ARG A 54 11.91 -7.48 26.20
N TRP A 55 10.86 -6.78 26.62
CA TRP A 55 10.28 -5.66 25.86
C TRP A 55 11.24 -4.46 25.69
N SER A 56 12.13 -4.23 26.67
CA SER A 56 13.20 -3.24 26.53
C SER A 56 14.11 -3.53 25.33
N ASP A 57 14.41 -4.81 25.11
CA ASP A 57 15.29 -5.23 24.01
C ASP A 57 14.57 -5.19 22.66
N VAL A 58 13.25 -5.42 22.64
CA VAL A 58 12.42 -5.20 21.46
C VAL A 58 12.53 -3.73 21.00
N SER A 59 12.45 -2.78 21.94
CA SER A 59 12.56 -1.35 21.62
C SER A 59 13.98 -0.91 21.30
N ALA A 60 14.99 -1.60 21.85
CA ALA A 60 16.40 -1.32 21.60
C ALA A 60 16.98 -2.03 20.36
N TYR A 61 16.25 -2.95 19.76
CA TYR A 61 16.73 -3.74 18.62
C TYR A 61 17.02 -2.88 17.40
N ARG A 62 18.20 -3.03 16.78
CA ARG A 62 18.71 -2.11 15.76
C ARG A 62 18.92 -2.72 14.37
N GLU A 63 18.74 -4.00 14.20
CA GLU A 63 18.88 -4.62 12.86
C GLU A 63 17.75 -4.15 11.96
N ASN A 64 18.09 -3.65 10.76
CA ASN A 64 17.17 -3.05 9.81
C ASN A 64 16.30 -1.93 10.43
N PHE A 65 16.93 -1.09 11.26
CA PHE A 65 16.29 -0.02 12.03
C PHE A 65 15.77 1.12 11.16
N GLU A 66 16.24 1.24 9.94
CA GLU A 66 15.79 2.21 8.95
C GLU A 66 14.34 2.01 8.53
N HIS A 67 13.84 0.80 8.69
CA HIS A 67 12.43 0.49 8.51
C HIS A 67 11.72 0.33 9.86
N PRO A 68 10.58 1.01 10.07
CA PRO A 68 9.79 0.86 11.28
C PRO A 68 9.52 -0.61 11.61
N PRO A 69 9.49 -1.00 12.90
CA PRO A 69 9.39 -2.40 13.30
C PRO A 69 7.97 -2.99 13.22
N LEU A 70 6.90 -2.18 13.08
CA LEU A 70 5.52 -2.62 13.22
C LEU A 70 5.21 -3.88 12.41
N VAL A 71 5.53 -3.93 11.13
CA VAL A 71 5.20 -5.08 10.27
C VAL A 71 6.02 -6.31 10.67
N LYS A 72 7.30 -6.13 11.01
CA LYS A 72 8.17 -7.20 11.50
C LYS A 72 7.67 -7.77 12.83
N LEU A 73 7.12 -6.92 13.71
CA LEU A 73 6.47 -7.34 14.98
C LEU A 73 5.16 -8.09 14.73
N LEU A 74 4.40 -7.73 13.71
CA LEU A 74 3.22 -8.50 13.32
C LEU A 74 3.61 -9.89 12.81
N PHE A 75 4.64 -10.02 11.97
CA PHE A 75 5.19 -11.31 11.56
C PHE A 75 5.67 -12.11 12.79
N ALA A 76 6.37 -11.48 13.72
CA ALA A 76 6.81 -12.11 14.95
C ALA A 76 5.63 -12.64 15.77
N THR A 77 4.55 -11.87 15.89
CA THR A 77 3.33 -12.28 16.61
C THR A 77 2.68 -13.51 15.98
N GLU A 78 2.63 -13.59 14.65
CA GLU A 78 2.09 -14.76 13.95
C GLU A 78 2.97 -15.99 14.11
N LEU A 79 4.30 -15.85 13.97
CA LEU A 79 5.26 -16.92 14.16
C LEU A 79 5.16 -17.49 15.60
N ARG A 80 5.04 -16.63 16.61
CA ARG A 80 4.79 -17.04 18.01
C ARG A 80 3.48 -17.80 18.15
N ALA A 81 2.39 -17.24 17.64
CA ALA A 81 1.05 -17.82 17.78
C ALA A 81 0.96 -19.20 17.12
N THR A 82 1.64 -19.39 16.02
CA THR A 82 1.64 -20.64 15.24
C THR A 82 2.75 -21.59 15.65
N ARG A 83 3.71 -21.16 16.46
CA ARG A 83 4.88 -21.94 16.92
C ARG A 83 5.67 -22.59 15.79
N VAL A 84 5.75 -21.91 14.65
CA VAL A 84 6.51 -22.40 13.51
C VAL A 84 8.01 -22.31 13.83
N PRO A 85 8.77 -23.41 13.67
CA PRO A 85 10.20 -23.41 13.95
C PRO A 85 10.96 -22.51 12.94
N GLU A 86 12.05 -21.94 13.43
CA GLU A 86 12.94 -21.12 12.59
C GLU A 86 13.63 -21.99 11.54
N PRO A 87 13.59 -21.62 10.25
CA PRO A 87 14.28 -22.34 9.21
C PRO A 87 15.79 -22.09 9.20
N ASP A 88 16.55 -22.97 8.57
CA ASP A 88 17.97 -22.71 8.28
C ASP A 88 18.10 -21.65 7.18
N TRP A 89 18.31 -20.40 7.57
CA TRP A 89 18.47 -19.27 6.65
C TRP A 89 19.63 -19.44 5.68
N LYS A 90 20.67 -20.20 6.04
CA LYS A 90 21.84 -20.43 5.18
C LYS A 90 21.53 -21.37 4.01
N ALA A 91 20.51 -22.19 4.15
CA ALA A 91 20.04 -23.08 3.08
C ALA A 91 19.14 -22.36 2.05
N LEU A 92 18.64 -21.16 2.37
CA LEU A 92 17.71 -20.42 1.50
C LEU A 92 18.46 -19.58 0.45
N ARG A 93 17.87 -19.47 -0.72
CA ARG A 93 18.39 -18.65 -1.83
C ARG A 93 17.25 -17.92 -2.53
N VAL A 94 17.45 -16.63 -2.82
CA VAL A 94 16.52 -15.81 -3.60
C VAL A 94 16.22 -16.50 -4.94
N GLY A 95 14.97 -16.55 -5.33
CA GLY A 95 14.52 -17.10 -6.60
C GLY A 95 14.57 -18.63 -6.72
N ARG A 96 14.94 -19.36 -5.66
CA ARG A 96 14.94 -20.82 -5.64
C ARG A 96 13.73 -21.36 -4.87
N PRO A 97 13.21 -22.55 -5.19
CA PRO A 97 12.12 -23.16 -4.43
C PRO A 97 12.44 -23.24 -2.94
N LEU A 98 11.42 -23.02 -2.11
CA LEU A 98 11.54 -23.18 -0.66
C LEU A 98 11.75 -24.67 -0.31
N PRO A 99 12.75 -25.01 0.52
CA PRO A 99 12.84 -26.35 1.10
C PRO A 99 11.66 -26.56 2.07
N GLU A 100 11.17 -27.80 2.15
CA GLU A 100 10.00 -28.18 2.97
C GLU A 100 10.03 -27.62 4.41
N PRO A 101 11.13 -27.66 5.17
CA PRO A 101 11.16 -27.14 6.53
C PRO A 101 10.92 -25.62 6.62
N ALA A 102 11.19 -24.85 5.56
CA ALA A 102 10.99 -23.41 5.53
C ALA A 102 9.58 -22.97 5.12
N VAL A 103 8.84 -23.84 4.41
CA VAL A 103 7.51 -23.51 3.87
C VAL A 103 6.54 -22.96 4.92
N PRO A 104 6.40 -23.53 6.14
CA PRO A 104 5.46 -23.03 7.14
C PRO A 104 5.74 -21.57 7.54
N ALA A 105 7.01 -21.19 7.75
CA ALA A 105 7.39 -19.84 8.15
C ALA A 105 7.00 -18.79 7.10
N PHE A 106 7.31 -19.08 5.84
CA PHE A 106 6.94 -18.20 4.73
C PHE A 106 5.43 -18.17 4.51
N ARG A 107 4.75 -19.30 4.58
CA ARG A 107 3.30 -19.37 4.37
C ARG A 107 2.54 -18.51 5.38
N VAL A 108 2.84 -18.63 6.66
CA VAL A 108 2.17 -17.89 7.74
C VAL A 108 2.34 -16.39 7.54
N THR A 109 3.58 -15.92 7.41
CA THR A 109 3.89 -14.48 7.29
C THR A 109 3.42 -13.88 5.96
N ARG A 110 3.45 -14.65 4.88
CA ARG A 110 2.90 -14.24 3.58
C ARG A 110 1.39 -14.07 3.62
N TRP A 111 0.66 -14.90 4.39
CA TRP A 111 -0.78 -14.75 4.52
C TRP A 111 -1.19 -13.46 5.22
N LEU A 112 -0.43 -12.94 6.19
CA LEU A 112 -0.68 -11.59 6.75
C LEU A 112 -0.65 -10.52 5.65
N SER A 113 0.40 -10.51 4.84
CA SER A 113 0.53 -9.58 3.72
C SER A 113 -0.57 -9.78 2.68
N ALA A 114 -0.93 -11.04 2.38
CA ALA A 114 -1.97 -11.39 1.41
C ALA A 114 -3.36 -10.92 1.86
N ILE A 115 -3.71 -11.14 3.12
CA ILE A 115 -4.97 -10.66 3.71
C ILE A 115 -5.02 -9.12 3.64
N ALA A 116 -3.94 -8.43 4.00
CA ALA A 116 -3.88 -6.97 3.87
C ALA A 116 -4.08 -6.52 2.41
N GLY A 117 -3.49 -7.21 1.43
CA GLY A 117 -3.67 -6.94 0.01
C GLY A 117 -5.10 -7.22 -0.49
N ILE A 118 -5.73 -8.31 -0.04
CA ILE A 118 -7.14 -8.63 -0.36
C ILE A 118 -8.08 -7.56 0.20
N LEU A 119 -7.85 -7.12 1.45
CA LEU A 119 -8.62 -6.06 2.08
C LEU A 119 -8.44 -4.72 1.36
N GLN A 120 -7.25 -4.39 0.85
CA GLN A 120 -7.04 -3.22 0.01
C GLN A 120 -7.92 -3.26 -1.25
N VAL A 121 -7.99 -4.42 -1.93
CA VAL A 121 -8.88 -4.63 -3.09
C VAL A 121 -10.34 -4.47 -2.70
N ALA A 122 -10.78 -5.09 -1.60
CA ALA A 122 -12.16 -5.00 -1.12
C ALA A 122 -12.56 -3.55 -0.82
N LEU A 123 -11.72 -2.81 -0.10
CA LEU A 123 -11.96 -1.41 0.25
C LEU A 123 -11.93 -0.48 -0.98
N THR A 124 -11.03 -0.74 -1.94
CA THR A 124 -11.02 -0.05 -3.23
C THR A 124 -12.32 -0.29 -3.98
N GLY A 125 -12.89 -1.50 -3.89
CA GLY A 125 -14.18 -1.87 -4.48
C GLY A 125 -15.38 -1.07 -3.94
N LEU A 126 -15.31 -0.57 -2.71
CA LEU A 126 -16.31 0.35 -2.16
C LEU A 126 -16.26 1.74 -2.82
N VAL A 127 -15.14 2.09 -3.44
CA VAL A 127 -14.94 3.38 -4.12
C VAL A 127 -15.17 3.25 -5.61
N ASP A 128 -14.54 2.25 -6.23
CA ASP A 128 -14.64 1.94 -7.66
C ASP A 128 -14.45 0.43 -7.89
N PRO A 129 -15.53 -0.32 -8.22
CA PRO A 129 -15.46 -1.77 -8.41
C PRO A 129 -14.56 -2.19 -9.58
N VAL A 130 -14.52 -1.39 -10.65
CA VAL A 130 -13.65 -1.66 -11.81
C VAL A 130 -12.19 -1.42 -11.45
N GLY A 131 -11.91 -0.33 -10.72
CA GLY A 131 -10.59 -0.07 -10.16
C GLY A 131 -10.11 -1.20 -9.24
N ALA A 132 -11.00 -1.76 -8.41
CA ALA A 132 -10.69 -2.91 -7.56
C ALA A 132 -10.32 -4.16 -8.39
N LEU A 133 -11.04 -4.41 -9.50
CA LEU A 133 -10.73 -5.51 -10.39
C LEU A 133 -9.36 -5.35 -11.06
N LEU A 134 -9.03 -4.12 -11.50
CA LEU A 134 -7.69 -3.80 -12.01
C LEU A 134 -6.61 -4.04 -10.93
N LEU A 135 -6.85 -3.60 -9.70
CA LEU A 135 -5.92 -3.81 -8.58
C LEU A 135 -5.77 -5.29 -8.21
N ALA A 136 -6.85 -6.09 -8.32
CA ALA A 136 -6.82 -7.52 -8.03
C ALA A 136 -5.85 -8.27 -8.95
N PHE A 137 -5.80 -7.88 -10.23
CA PHE A 137 -4.96 -8.49 -11.25
C PHE A 137 -3.65 -7.75 -11.51
N ASP A 138 -3.35 -6.67 -10.78
CA ASP A 138 -2.07 -6.00 -10.91
C ASP A 138 -0.95 -6.91 -10.38
N PRO A 139 0.07 -7.26 -11.21
CA PRO A 139 1.07 -8.25 -10.83
C PRO A 139 2.05 -7.76 -9.76
N TYR A 140 2.32 -6.44 -9.68
CA TYR A 140 3.15 -5.89 -8.61
C TYR A 140 2.41 -5.90 -7.29
N HIS A 141 1.14 -5.45 -7.30
CA HIS A 141 0.33 -5.49 -6.09
C HIS A 141 0.13 -6.93 -5.61
N ALA A 142 -0.16 -7.86 -6.51
CA ALA A 142 -0.30 -9.27 -6.17
C ALA A 142 1.00 -9.86 -5.62
N LYS A 143 2.17 -9.60 -6.25
CA LYS A 143 3.47 -10.11 -5.80
C LYS A 143 3.81 -9.62 -4.40
N TYR A 144 3.92 -8.30 -4.24
CA TYR A 144 4.44 -7.69 -3.03
C TYR A 144 3.45 -7.67 -1.85
N THR A 145 2.17 -8.04 -2.07
CA THR A 145 1.24 -8.37 -1.01
C THR A 145 1.06 -9.88 -0.80
N SER A 146 1.80 -10.73 -1.50
CA SER A 146 1.78 -12.19 -1.29
C SER A 146 3.12 -12.72 -0.79
N GLN A 147 4.08 -11.86 -0.56
CA GLN A 147 5.36 -12.15 0.07
C GLN A 147 5.44 -11.39 1.40
N ALA A 148 6.34 -11.79 2.30
CA ALA A 148 6.50 -11.14 3.60
C ALA A 148 7.26 -9.80 3.48
N TYR A 149 6.66 -8.88 2.72
CA TYR A 149 7.12 -7.53 2.50
C TYR A 149 6.47 -6.55 3.48
N LEU A 150 7.09 -5.38 3.66
CA LEU A 150 6.58 -4.36 4.59
C LEU A 150 5.46 -3.50 4.00
N GLU A 151 5.08 -3.67 2.74
CA GLU A 151 4.15 -2.82 1.98
C GLU A 151 2.67 -3.14 2.21
N GLY A 152 2.33 -4.40 2.41
CA GLY A 152 0.93 -4.86 2.47
C GLY A 152 0.13 -4.19 3.57
N VAL A 153 0.66 -4.23 4.79
CA VAL A 153 -0.02 -3.68 5.98
C VAL A 153 -0.14 -2.16 5.93
N PRO A 154 0.92 -1.35 5.72
CA PRO A 154 0.78 0.10 5.65
C PRO A 154 -0.08 0.55 4.46
N GLY A 155 -0.07 -0.17 3.34
CA GLY A 155 -0.99 0.08 2.22
C GLY A 155 -2.47 -0.07 2.62
N LEU A 156 -2.80 -1.09 3.42
CA LEU A 156 -4.15 -1.26 3.98
C LEU A 156 -4.54 -0.07 4.87
N PHE A 157 -3.66 0.32 5.81
CA PHE A 157 -3.93 1.45 6.69
C PHE A 157 -4.02 2.79 5.93
N ALA A 158 -3.26 2.96 4.85
CA ALA A 158 -3.36 4.11 3.97
C ALA A 158 -4.73 4.20 3.27
N VAL A 159 -5.25 3.09 2.72
CA VAL A 159 -6.60 3.04 2.13
C VAL A 159 -7.66 3.36 3.18
N LEU A 160 -7.58 2.77 4.36
CA LEU A 160 -8.51 3.03 5.47
C LEU A 160 -8.45 4.51 5.91
N ALA A 161 -7.25 5.09 6.02
CA ALA A 161 -7.05 6.51 6.36
C ALA A 161 -7.74 7.43 5.34
N VAL A 162 -7.58 7.17 4.04
CA VAL A 162 -8.23 7.94 2.97
C VAL A 162 -9.75 7.82 3.04
N LEU A 163 -10.30 6.62 3.26
CA LEU A 163 -11.75 6.42 3.41
C LEU A 163 -12.31 7.16 4.63
N ALA A 164 -11.61 7.12 5.76
CA ALA A 164 -12.00 7.86 6.96
C ALA A 164 -11.89 9.38 6.74
N PHE A 165 -10.86 9.85 6.03
CA PHE A 165 -10.72 11.25 5.66
C PHE A 165 -11.85 11.73 4.74
N GLU A 166 -12.21 10.97 3.72
CA GLU A 166 -13.39 11.27 2.89
C GLU A 166 -14.67 11.34 3.74
N ARG A 167 -14.80 10.45 4.73
CA ARG A 167 -15.95 10.44 5.65
C ARG A 167 -15.97 11.70 6.52
N SER A 168 -14.80 12.19 6.95
CA SER A 168 -14.70 13.42 7.75
C SER A 168 -15.17 14.66 6.97
N ARG A 169 -15.12 14.61 5.64
CA ARG A 169 -15.50 15.69 4.72
C ARG A 169 -16.94 15.57 4.18
N ARG A 170 -17.66 14.50 4.48
CA ARG A 170 -19.02 14.30 3.94
C ARG A 170 -20.00 15.39 4.40
N GLY A 171 -20.69 15.97 3.42
CA GLY A 171 -21.66 17.06 3.62
C GLY A 171 -21.01 18.46 3.58
N MET A 172 -19.70 18.56 3.35
CA MET A 172 -19.03 19.84 3.15
C MET A 172 -19.32 20.36 1.74
N SER A 173 -20.11 21.42 1.63
CA SER A 173 -20.44 22.10 0.36
C SER A 173 -19.62 23.37 0.16
N GLY A 174 -18.86 23.80 1.16
CA GLY A 174 -18.04 25.02 1.12
C GLY A 174 -16.93 25.04 2.17
N PRO A 175 -16.00 26.00 2.08
CA PRO A 175 -14.81 26.07 2.95
C PRO A 175 -15.14 26.34 4.43
N GLU A 176 -16.33 26.86 4.73
CA GLU A 176 -16.73 27.20 6.09
C GLU A 176 -17.26 26.01 6.91
N GLN A 177 -17.57 24.89 6.25
CA GLN A 177 -18.10 23.74 6.96
C GLN A 177 -16.98 22.96 7.69
N PRO A 178 -17.19 22.59 8.97
CA PRO A 178 -16.18 21.91 9.76
C PRO A 178 -16.02 20.45 9.36
N PHE A 179 -14.80 19.94 9.48
CA PHE A 179 -14.55 18.50 9.46
C PHE A 179 -15.32 17.80 10.60
N ARG A 180 -15.78 16.58 10.33
CA ARG A 180 -16.29 15.69 11.37
C ARG A 180 -15.09 15.13 12.14
N LEU A 181 -14.76 15.75 13.28
CA LEU A 181 -13.54 15.46 14.04
C LEU A 181 -13.33 13.98 14.41
N PRO A 182 -14.36 13.19 14.79
CA PRO A 182 -14.13 11.77 15.08
C PRO A 182 -13.58 10.98 13.87
N TRP A 183 -14.08 11.26 12.66
CA TRP A 183 -13.59 10.64 11.42
C TRP A 183 -12.22 11.17 11.03
N LEU A 184 -11.93 12.44 11.27
CA LEU A 184 -10.61 13.01 11.06
C LEU A 184 -9.59 12.38 12.03
N ALA A 185 -9.93 12.23 13.31
CA ALA A 185 -9.10 11.56 14.30
C ALA A 185 -8.82 10.11 13.91
N LEU A 186 -9.86 9.34 13.53
CA LEU A 186 -9.69 7.97 13.04
C LEU A 186 -8.75 7.92 11.82
N SER A 187 -8.97 8.81 10.83
CA SER A 187 -8.09 8.92 9.66
C SER A 187 -6.65 9.18 10.05
N SER A 188 -6.45 10.06 11.01
CA SER A 188 -5.12 10.47 11.49
C SER A 188 -4.41 9.34 12.25
N VAL A 189 -5.13 8.60 13.09
CA VAL A 189 -4.61 7.39 13.77
C VAL A 189 -4.18 6.35 12.73
N LEU A 190 -5.04 6.05 11.76
CA LEU A 190 -4.73 5.09 10.68
C LEU A 190 -3.52 5.54 9.85
N LEU A 191 -3.38 6.83 9.60
CA LEU A 191 -2.23 7.42 8.91
C LEU A 191 -0.94 7.27 9.73
N GLY A 192 -0.99 7.48 11.04
CA GLY A 192 0.13 7.26 11.95
C GLY A 192 0.58 5.79 11.97
N VAL A 193 -0.37 4.85 12.00
CA VAL A 193 -0.09 3.41 11.91
C VAL A 193 0.50 3.05 10.54
N ALA A 194 0.00 3.63 9.44
CA ALA A 194 0.59 3.44 8.12
C ALA A 194 2.05 3.92 8.06
N ALA A 195 2.35 5.08 8.66
CA ALA A 195 3.71 5.60 8.78
C ALA A 195 4.62 4.69 9.63
N ALA A 196 4.09 4.12 10.74
CA ALA A 196 4.79 3.17 11.58
C ALA A 196 5.01 1.80 10.92
N GLY A 197 4.26 1.48 9.86
CA GLY A 197 4.53 0.33 9.00
C GLY A 197 5.61 0.61 7.97
N LYS A 198 5.53 1.77 7.30
CA LYS A 198 6.55 2.26 6.35
C LYS A 198 6.36 3.75 6.10
N TYR A 199 7.37 4.57 6.38
CA TYR A 199 7.30 6.04 6.33
C TYR A 199 6.67 6.64 5.06
N PRO A 200 6.99 6.17 3.83
CA PRO A 200 6.44 6.76 2.62
C PRO A 200 4.91 6.74 2.56
N TYR A 201 4.23 5.74 3.16
CA TYR A 201 2.78 5.68 3.17
C TYR A 201 2.16 6.82 3.98
N GLY A 202 2.69 7.06 5.19
CA GLY A 202 2.26 8.19 6.02
C GLY A 202 2.55 9.54 5.36
N MET A 203 3.74 9.69 4.78
CA MET A 203 4.17 10.93 4.14
C MET A 203 3.31 11.25 2.90
N VAL A 204 3.18 10.34 1.95
CA VAL A 204 2.47 10.58 0.69
C VAL A 204 0.98 10.82 0.93
N VAL A 205 0.34 9.99 1.77
CA VAL A 205 -1.09 10.16 2.07
C VAL A 205 -1.33 11.40 2.91
N GLY A 206 -0.45 11.70 3.87
CA GLY A 206 -0.51 12.93 4.66
C GLY A 206 -0.40 14.18 3.79
N LEU A 207 0.54 14.21 2.85
CA LEU A 207 0.68 15.30 1.87
C LEU A 207 -0.56 15.42 0.98
N ALA A 208 -1.21 14.30 0.61
CA ALA A 208 -2.45 14.34 -0.15
C ALA A 208 -3.64 14.94 0.64
N PHE A 209 -3.60 14.94 1.97
CA PHE A 209 -4.63 15.57 2.81
C PHE A 209 -4.45 17.09 2.95
N LEU A 210 -3.20 17.59 2.82
CA LEU A 210 -2.88 19.01 3.06
C LEU A 210 -3.72 20.01 2.26
N PRO A 211 -3.94 19.85 0.94
CA PRO A 211 -4.76 20.80 0.18
C PRO A 211 -6.16 20.98 0.78
N PHE A 212 -6.76 19.91 1.26
CA PHE A 212 -8.10 19.94 1.84
C PHE A 212 -8.14 20.60 3.21
N LEU A 213 -7.08 20.39 4.01
CA LEU A 213 -6.95 21.06 5.31
C LEU A 213 -6.70 22.55 5.13
N VAL A 214 -5.82 22.94 4.21
CA VAL A 214 -5.56 24.36 3.90
C VAL A 214 -6.84 25.05 3.41
N LEU A 215 -7.59 24.42 2.51
CA LEU A 215 -8.81 25.02 1.93
C LEU A 215 -9.97 25.14 2.95
N HIS A 216 -10.11 24.17 3.88
CA HIS A 216 -11.31 24.07 4.72
C HIS A 216 -11.06 24.30 6.21
N ALA A 217 -9.80 24.37 6.63
CA ALA A 217 -9.41 24.53 8.03
C ALA A 217 -8.33 25.58 8.26
N ARG A 218 -8.04 26.45 7.28
CA ARG A 218 -6.94 27.40 7.33
C ARG A 218 -6.91 28.23 8.62
N ALA A 219 -8.06 28.70 9.09
CA ALA A 219 -8.20 29.53 10.29
C ALA A 219 -8.64 28.72 11.54
N ARG A 220 -8.67 27.38 11.48
CA ARG A 220 -9.21 26.52 12.55
C ARG A 220 -8.13 25.64 13.12
N VAL A 221 -7.74 25.88 14.37
CA VAL A 221 -6.72 25.10 15.05
C VAL A 221 -7.14 23.65 15.30
N LYS A 222 -8.42 23.40 15.64
CA LYS A 222 -8.91 22.05 16.03
C LYS A 222 -8.65 20.96 14.97
N PRO A 223 -8.97 21.10 13.67
CA PRO A 223 -8.67 20.07 12.67
C PRO A 223 -7.17 19.79 12.52
N TRP A 224 -6.32 20.83 12.56
CA TRP A 224 -4.88 20.68 12.50
C TRP A 224 -4.32 19.97 13.72
N ALA A 225 -4.74 20.38 14.91
CA ALA A 225 -4.35 19.73 16.16
C ALA A 225 -4.80 18.27 16.18
N THR A 226 -6.05 17.99 15.75
CA THR A 226 -6.56 16.61 15.64
C THR A 226 -5.69 15.78 14.71
N LEU A 227 -5.38 16.29 13.51
CA LEU A 227 -4.53 15.56 12.56
C LEU A 227 -3.15 15.30 13.15
N VAL A 228 -2.45 16.36 13.53
CA VAL A 228 -1.03 16.27 13.94
C VAL A 228 -0.87 15.42 15.21
N LEU A 229 -1.65 15.70 16.24
CA LEU A 229 -1.54 14.96 17.52
C LEU A 229 -1.92 13.49 17.35
N SER A 230 -3.01 13.19 16.63
CA SER A 230 -3.42 11.78 16.43
C SER A 230 -2.43 11.00 15.57
N VAL A 231 -1.84 11.61 14.53
CA VAL A 231 -0.78 10.97 13.73
C VAL A 231 0.45 10.71 14.59
N LEU A 232 0.93 11.72 15.34
CA LEU A 232 2.15 11.59 16.14
C LEU A 232 1.98 10.55 17.26
N VAL A 233 0.85 10.57 17.97
CA VAL A 233 0.57 9.59 19.03
C VAL A 233 0.50 8.18 18.46
N ALA A 234 -0.27 7.97 17.39
CA ALA A 234 -0.42 6.65 16.78
C ALA A 234 0.91 6.13 16.20
N PHE A 235 1.66 7.01 15.53
CA PHE A 235 2.99 6.70 15.00
C PHE A 235 3.96 6.29 16.11
N PHE A 236 4.05 7.08 17.20
CA PHE A 236 4.93 6.80 18.32
C PHE A 236 4.56 5.49 19.03
N VAL A 237 3.27 5.30 19.33
CA VAL A 237 2.78 4.07 19.99
C VAL A 237 3.04 2.83 19.13
N ALA A 238 2.82 2.91 17.82
CA ALA A 238 3.03 1.80 16.90
C ALA A 238 4.50 1.60 16.48
N HIS A 239 5.44 2.43 16.96
CA HIS A 239 6.85 2.39 16.60
C HIS A 239 7.76 2.22 17.83
N PRO A 240 7.86 1.02 18.44
CA PRO A 240 8.62 0.81 19.69
C PRO A 240 10.07 1.26 19.63
N ALA A 241 10.71 1.19 18.47
CA ALA A 241 12.10 1.64 18.31
C ALA A 241 12.31 3.14 18.64
N LEU A 242 11.24 3.94 18.71
CA LEU A 242 11.30 5.35 19.11
C LEU A 242 11.16 5.57 20.64
N TRP A 243 10.77 4.55 21.41
CA TRP A 243 10.42 4.76 22.83
C TRP A 243 11.60 5.13 23.72
N THR A 244 12.82 4.70 23.39
CA THR A 244 14.02 4.97 24.18
C THR A 244 14.71 6.29 23.85
N ALA A 245 14.76 6.66 22.55
CA ALA A 245 15.40 7.89 22.09
C ALA A 245 14.70 8.35 20.77
N PRO A 246 13.51 8.97 20.87
CA PRO A 246 12.63 9.17 19.71
C PRO A 246 13.27 10.02 18.60
N LEU A 247 13.91 11.12 18.95
CA LEU A 247 14.50 12.02 17.95
C LEU A 247 15.77 11.43 17.34
N ASP A 248 16.66 10.86 18.13
CA ASP A 248 17.90 10.27 17.65
C ASP A 248 17.63 9.07 16.75
N ASN A 249 16.68 8.21 17.14
CA ASN A 249 16.33 7.02 16.35
C ASN A 249 15.63 7.38 15.06
N LEU A 250 14.74 8.37 15.07
CA LEU A 250 14.10 8.87 13.86
C LEU A 250 15.11 9.53 12.92
N TRP A 251 16.01 10.35 13.48
CA TRP A 251 17.08 10.99 12.70
C TRP A 251 18.02 9.98 12.08
N ALA A 252 18.44 8.97 12.85
CA ALA A 252 19.28 7.90 12.34
C ALA A 252 18.62 7.14 11.18
N SER A 253 17.30 6.86 11.26
CA SER A 253 16.55 6.20 10.18
C SER A 253 16.48 7.09 8.92
N ILE A 254 16.23 8.39 9.06
CA ILE A 254 16.18 9.33 7.93
C ILE A 254 17.55 9.44 7.26
N THR A 255 18.61 9.62 8.05
CA THR A 255 19.99 9.74 7.52
C THR A 255 20.49 8.45 6.87
N PHE A 256 20.06 7.27 7.38
CA PHE A 256 20.32 6.01 6.72
C PHE A 256 19.74 5.98 5.30
N HIS A 257 18.47 6.35 5.13
CA HIS A 257 17.85 6.37 3.80
C HIS A 257 18.56 7.31 2.83
N TRP A 258 19.04 8.45 3.32
CA TRP A 258 19.86 9.36 2.53
C TRP A 258 21.17 8.70 2.10
N GLY A 259 21.92 8.11 3.04
CA GLY A 259 23.16 7.39 2.76
C GLY A 259 22.96 6.21 1.83
N TYR A 260 21.91 5.40 2.06
CA TYR A 260 21.59 4.23 1.23
C TYR A 260 21.32 4.61 -0.22
N SER A 261 20.67 5.75 -0.47
CA SER A 261 20.41 6.22 -1.83
C SER A 261 21.68 6.47 -2.66
N HIS A 262 22.83 6.66 -2.01
CA HIS A 262 24.16 6.84 -2.61
C HIS A 262 25.05 5.60 -2.45
N SER A 263 24.52 4.51 -1.91
CA SER A 263 25.27 3.26 -1.73
C SER A 263 25.65 2.63 -3.06
N GLU A 264 26.73 1.85 -3.03
CA GLU A 264 27.22 1.11 -4.20
C GLU A 264 26.12 0.21 -4.80
N HIS A 265 25.27 -0.36 -3.96
CA HIS A 265 24.15 -1.20 -4.38
C HIS A 265 23.14 -0.42 -5.26
N VAL A 266 22.74 0.79 -4.85
CA VAL A 266 21.80 1.64 -5.60
C VAL A 266 22.45 2.19 -6.86
N VAL A 267 23.72 2.63 -6.75
CA VAL A 267 24.47 3.16 -7.89
C VAL A 267 24.71 2.08 -8.95
N ARG A 268 25.09 0.85 -8.56
CA ARG A 268 25.24 -0.28 -9.49
C ARG A 268 23.93 -0.67 -10.16
N ALA A 269 22.79 -0.58 -9.47
CA ALA A 269 21.49 -0.85 -10.08
C ALA A 269 21.20 0.11 -11.24
N GLY A 270 21.72 1.33 -11.20
CA GLY A 270 21.67 2.30 -12.30
C GLY A 270 20.28 2.65 -12.80
N LEU A 271 19.25 2.52 -11.95
CA LEU A 271 17.86 2.69 -12.34
C LEU A 271 17.55 4.17 -12.63
N PRO A 272 17.01 4.51 -13.80
CA PRO A 272 16.75 5.89 -14.18
C PRO A 272 15.60 6.48 -13.36
N TRP A 273 15.51 7.82 -13.28
CA TRP A 273 14.48 8.53 -12.55
C TRP A 273 13.04 8.16 -12.97
N TYR A 274 12.84 7.76 -14.22
CA TYR A 274 11.55 7.32 -14.78
C TYR A 274 11.27 5.82 -14.63
N GLN A 275 12.11 5.06 -13.93
CA GLN A 275 11.96 3.60 -13.78
C GLN A 275 10.58 3.18 -13.27
N SER A 276 9.97 3.98 -12.41
CA SER A 276 8.61 3.72 -11.92
C SER A 276 7.55 3.74 -13.03
N LEU A 277 7.72 4.59 -14.07
CA LEU A 277 6.84 4.55 -15.25
C LEU A 277 7.06 3.27 -16.07
N TYR A 278 8.32 2.84 -16.20
CA TYR A 278 8.61 1.57 -16.85
C TYR A 278 7.86 0.44 -16.16
N TYR A 279 7.92 0.35 -14.83
CA TYR A 279 7.19 -0.69 -14.08
C TYR A 279 5.67 -0.56 -14.26
N LEU A 280 5.11 0.63 -14.26
CA LEU A 280 3.67 0.85 -14.48
C LEU A 280 3.19 0.48 -15.89
N THR A 281 4.12 0.34 -16.86
CA THR A 281 3.84 -0.04 -18.25
C THR A 281 4.32 -1.44 -18.59
N HIS A 282 5.01 -2.13 -17.68
CA HIS A 282 5.58 -3.46 -17.91
C HIS A 282 5.25 -4.38 -16.73
N ALA A 283 4.69 -5.53 -17.02
CA ALA A 283 4.34 -6.54 -16.02
C ALA A 283 5.55 -7.44 -15.69
N GLU A 284 6.63 -6.87 -15.16
CA GLU A 284 7.85 -7.63 -14.85
C GLU A 284 7.61 -8.84 -13.93
N PRO A 285 6.76 -8.77 -12.86
CA PRO A 285 6.47 -9.97 -12.07
C PRO A 285 5.91 -11.14 -12.88
N LEU A 286 5.16 -10.87 -13.96
CA LEU A 286 4.68 -11.91 -14.86
C LEU A 286 5.85 -12.56 -15.65
N ARG A 287 6.87 -11.77 -16.01
CA ARG A 287 8.09 -12.29 -16.68
C ARG A 287 8.93 -13.12 -15.72
N TRP A 288 9.07 -12.66 -14.46
CA TRP A 288 9.84 -13.38 -13.44
C TRP A 288 9.16 -14.68 -13.00
N HIS A 289 7.81 -14.70 -12.96
CA HIS A 289 7.00 -15.79 -12.40
C HIS A 289 5.78 -16.09 -13.27
N LYS A 290 6.02 -16.53 -14.52
CA LYS A 290 4.98 -16.78 -15.53
C LYS A 290 3.84 -17.70 -15.08
N GLU A 291 4.15 -18.65 -14.20
CA GLU A 291 3.19 -19.64 -13.70
C GLU A 291 2.35 -19.15 -12.52
N VAL A 292 2.67 -17.97 -11.97
CA VAL A 292 2.01 -17.46 -10.76
C VAL A 292 0.90 -16.48 -11.11
N PHE A 293 1.18 -15.52 -12.01
CA PHE A 293 0.27 -14.42 -12.31
C PHE A 293 -0.62 -14.71 -13.52
N ALA A 294 -1.91 -14.35 -13.43
CA ALA A 294 -2.90 -14.68 -14.47
C ALA A 294 -2.76 -13.82 -15.72
N THR A 295 -2.39 -12.55 -15.57
CA THR A 295 -2.32 -11.59 -16.66
C THR A 295 -1.42 -10.40 -16.34
N GLY A 296 -0.81 -9.83 -17.36
CA GLY A 296 -0.09 -8.56 -17.30
C GLY A 296 -0.82 -7.42 -18.04
N LEU A 297 -2.11 -7.60 -18.36
CA LEU A 297 -2.88 -6.64 -19.14
C LEU A 297 -2.91 -5.24 -18.50
N ASN A 298 -2.89 -5.17 -17.17
CA ASN A 298 -2.86 -3.92 -16.44
C ASN A 298 -1.68 -3.03 -16.83
N ALA A 299 -0.51 -3.61 -17.12
CA ALA A 299 0.68 -2.86 -17.49
C ALA A 299 0.48 -1.96 -18.73
N TRP A 300 -0.39 -2.35 -19.66
CA TRP A 300 -0.62 -1.58 -20.88
C TRP A 300 -1.77 -0.58 -20.76
N VAL A 301 -2.78 -0.90 -19.95
CA VAL A 301 -4.03 -0.14 -19.90
C VAL A 301 -4.13 0.80 -18.71
N LEU A 302 -3.38 0.54 -17.63
CA LEU A 302 -3.55 1.25 -16.36
C LEU A 302 -3.31 2.75 -16.48
N LEU A 303 -2.16 3.17 -17.02
CA LEU A 303 -1.83 4.59 -17.16
C LEU A 303 -2.75 5.34 -18.13
N PRO A 304 -3.01 4.86 -19.36
CA PRO A 304 -3.96 5.51 -20.27
C PRO A 304 -5.36 5.65 -19.66
N LEU A 305 -5.86 4.59 -19.02
CA LEU A 305 -7.16 4.63 -18.36
C LEU A 305 -7.17 5.58 -17.16
N ALA A 306 -6.10 5.59 -16.35
CA ALA A 306 -5.98 6.50 -15.23
C ALA A 306 -5.94 7.97 -15.68
N ALA A 307 -5.21 8.28 -16.74
CA ALA A 307 -5.17 9.62 -17.34
C ALA A 307 -6.56 10.05 -17.83
N LEU A 308 -7.28 9.18 -18.53
CA LEU A 308 -8.65 9.43 -19.00
C LEU A 308 -9.63 9.62 -17.83
N GLY A 309 -9.46 8.88 -16.74
CA GLY A 309 -10.35 8.94 -15.59
C GLY A 309 -9.98 10.01 -14.57
N ALA A 310 -8.77 10.57 -14.61
CA ALA A 310 -8.30 11.57 -13.66
C ALA A 310 -9.23 12.78 -13.52
N PRO A 311 -9.77 13.40 -14.58
CA PRO A 311 -10.70 14.53 -14.43
C PRO A 311 -11.98 14.14 -13.69
N ALA A 312 -12.51 12.94 -13.91
CA ALA A 312 -13.68 12.44 -13.20
C ALA A 312 -13.34 12.13 -11.73
N THR A 313 -12.16 11.60 -11.46
CA THR A 313 -11.69 11.31 -10.10
C THR A 313 -11.48 12.61 -9.31
N VAL A 314 -10.86 13.62 -9.89
CA VAL A 314 -10.70 14.95 -9.26
C VAL A 314 -12.05 15.53 -8.82
N ARG A 315 -13.09 15.39 -9.65
CA ARG A 315 -14.43 15.91 -9.35
C ARG A 315 -15.18 15.07 -8.30
N GLN A 316 -15.08 13.75 -8.34
CA GLN A 316 -15.93 12.85 -7.55
C GLN A 316 -15.22 12.27 -6.34
N ARG A 317 -13.91 12.11 -6.39
CA ARG A 317 -13.03 11.49 -5.40
C ARG A 317 -11.71 12.26 -5.28
N PRO A 318 -11.74 13.56 -4.97
CA PRO A 318 -10.56 14.42 -5.04
C PRO A 318 -9.40 13.96 -4.15
N VAL A 319 -9.68 13.31 -3.03
CA VAL A 319 -8.62 12.79 -2.14
C VAL A 319 -7.83 11.66 -2.80
N TRP A 320 -8.51 10.77 -3.54
CA TRP A 320 -7.85 9.70 -4.30
C TRP A 320 -7.02 10.26 -5.45
N ALA A 321 -7.52 11.29 -6.15
CA ALA A 321 -6.76 11.97 -7.18
C ALA A 321 -5.52 12.68 -6.62
N ALA A 322 -5.65 13.35 -5.47
CA ALA A 322 -4.53 13.97 -4.78
C ALA A 322 -3.49 12.92 -4.36
N TRP A 323 -3.93 11.79 -3.79
CA TRP A 323 -3.03 10.68 -3.44
C TRP A 323 -2.30 10.13 -4.67
N ALA A 324 -2.99 9.88 -5.78
CA ALA A 324 -2.35 9.44 -7.02
C ALA A 324 -1.30 10.46 -7.51
N GLY A 325 -1.65 11.76 -7.52
CA GLY A 325 -0.76 12.82 -7.97
C GLY A 325 0.48 12.99 -7.09
N VAL A 326 0.29 13.10 -5.77
CA VAL A 326 1.40 13.21 -4.80
C VAL A 326 2.29 11.98 -4.85
N GLY A 327 1.68 10.79 -4.94
CA GLY A 327 2.42 9.54 -5.02
C GLY A 327 3.24 9.40 -6.30
N LEU A 328 2.73 9.85 -7.45
CA LEU A 328 3.51 9.91 -8.70
C LEU A 328 4.72 10.86 -8.55
N VAL A 329 4.51 12.06 -8.01
CA VAL A 329 5.60 13.00 -7.74
C VAL A 329 6.63 12.37 -6.80
N PHE A 330 6.18 11.70 -5.73
CA PHE A 330 7.08 10.98 -4.83
C PHE A 330 7.91 9.93 -5.58
N LEU A 331 7.30 9.08 -6.40
CA LEU A 331 8.03 8.04 -7.15
C LEU A 331 9.07 8.62 -8.12
N PHE A 332 8.84 9.82 -8.68
CA PHE A 332 9.84 10.48 -9.51
C PHE A 332 10.99 11.08 -8.70
N LEU A 333 10.69 11.65 -7.55
CA LEU A 333 11.69 12.31 -6.71
C LEU A 333 12.45 11.34 -5.81
N TRP A 334 11.83 10.21 -5.42
CA TRP A 334 12.45 9.25 -4.53
C TRP A 334 13.68 8.59 -5.19
N PRO A 335 14.87 8.66 -4.55
CA PRO A 335 16.11 8.28 -5.22
C PRO A 335 16.20 6.78 -5.56
N THR A 336 15.67 5.89 -4.72
CA THR A 336 15.66 4.46 -4.98
C THR A 336 14.41 4.06 -5.77
N LYS A 337 14.57 3.25 -6.82
CA LYS A 337 13.51 2.92 -7.79
C LYS A 337 13.09 1.46 -7.72
N TRP A 338 12.94 0.93 -6.50
CA TRP A 338 12.53 -0.46 -6.32
C TRP A 338 11.05 -0.65 -6.68
N PRO A 339 10.68 -1.78 -7.34
CA PRO A 339 9.34 -1.98 -7.86
C PRO A 339 8.24 -2.06 -6.78
N GLN A 340 8.57 -2.47 -5.54
CA GLN A 340 7.60 -2.49 -4.44
C GLN A 340 7.07 -1.09 -4.05
N TYR A 341 7.76 -0.01 -4.39
CA TYR A 341 7.25 1.34 -4.15
C TYR A 341 6.01 1.69 -4.97
N LEU A 342 5.72 0.93 -6.04
CA LEU A 342 4.47 1.10 -6.80
C LEU A 342 3.22 0.88 -5.94
N LEU A 343 3.30 0.00 -4.93
CA LEU A 343 2.16 -0.29 -4.06
C LEU A 343 1.62 0.96 -3.37
N LEU A 344 2.48 1.96 -3.18
CA LEU A 344 2.10 3.25 -2.60
C LEU A 344 1.03 3.99 -3.42
N ILE A 345 0.97 3.78 -4.75
CA ILE A 345 0.07 4.51 -5.64
C ILE A 345 -0.90 3.63 -6.41
N LEU A 346 -0.72 2.32 -6.42
CA LEU A 346 -1.58 1.43 -7.20
C LEU A 346 -3.06 1.53 -6.81
N PRO A 347 -3.47 1.58 -5.53
CA PRO A 347 -4.88 1.73 -5.19
C PRO A 347 -5.52 3.00 -5.77
N PRO A 348 -4.98 4.23 -5.58
CA PRO A 348 -5.58 5.42 -6.16
C PRO A 348 -5.46 5.49 -7.68
N LEU A 349 -4.40 4.94 -8.27
CA LEU A 349 -4.24 4.88 -9.72
C LEU A 349 -5.29 3.96 -10.36
N CYS A 350 -5.58 2.82 -9.73
CA CYS A 350 -6.65 1.91 -10.16
C CYS A 350 -8.04 2.54 -10.03
N VAL A 351 -8.30 3.36 -9.00
CA VAL A 351 -9.54 4.16 -8.91
C VAL A 351 -9.64 5.13 -10.08
N CYS A 352 -8.57 5.84 -10.42
CA CYS A 352 -8.54 6.69 -11.62
C CYS A 352 -8.83 5.88 -12.89
N ALA A 353 -8.19 4.72 -13.05
CA ALA A 353 -8.38 3.87 -14.23
C ALA A 353 -9.81 3.32 -14.34
N GLY A 354 -10.44 2.91 -13.25
CA GLY A 354 -11.86 2.50 -13.21
C GLY A 354 -12.81 3.59 -13.68
N ARG A 355 -12.54 4.85 -13.29
CA ARG A 355 -13.26 6.02 -13.82
C ARG A 355 -12.98 6.24 -15.31
N GLY A 356 -11.79 5.91 -15.78
CA GLY A 356 -11.45 5.91 -17.20
C GLY A 356 -12.30 4.94 -18.00
N VAL A 357 -12.43 3.69 -17.55
CA VAL A 357 -13.33 2.69 -18.16
C VAL A 357 -14.77 3.20 -18.22
N SER A 358 -15.28 3.76 -17.12
CA SER A 358 -16.62 4.36 -17.06
C SER A 358 -16.80 5.52 -18.04
N THR A 359 -15.75 6.29 -18.30
CA THR A 359 -15.75 7.40 -19.29
C THR A 359 -15.78 6.87 -20.70
N LEU A 360 -14.97 5.85 -21.03
CA LEU A 360 -15.01 5.18 -22.35
C LEU A 360 -16.40 4.60 -22.65
N GLY A 361 -17.01 3.92 -21.68
CA GLY A 361 -18.37 3.38 -21.85
C GLY A 361 -19.38 4.45 -22.20
N ARG A 362 -19.36 5.61 -21.55
CA ARG A 362 -20.24 6.74 -21.86
C ARG A 362 -20.01 7.30 -23.26
N LEU A 363 -18.74 7.46 -23.66
CA LEU A 363 -18.39 7.95 -25.00
C LEU A 363 -18.86 6.98 -26.09
N ALA A 364 -18.71 5.68 -25.88
CA ALA A 364 -19.19 4.67 -26.83
C ALA A 364 -20.72 4.72 -27.00
N VAL A 365 -21.48 4.80 -25.89
CA VAL A 365 -22.93 4.89 -25.94
C VAL A 365 -23.40 6.16 -26.66
N SER A 366 -22.78 7.31 -26.34
CA SER A 366 -23.13 8.58 -27.00
C SER A 366 -22.79 8.60 -28.49
N GLY A 367 -21.69 7.94 -28.89
CA GLY A 367 -21.32 7.75 -30.28
C GLY A 367 -22.37 6.94 -31.08
N VAL A 368 -22.81 5.81 -30.52
CA VAL A 368 -23.86 4.97 -31.10
C VAL A 368 -25.19 5.74 -31.26
N GLN A 369 -25.57 6.51 -30.22
CA GLN A 369 -26.79 7.32 -30.28
C GLN A 369 -26.73 8.39 -31.38
N ARG A 370 -25.59 9.07 -31.54
CA ARG A 370 -25.40 10.06 -32.63
C ARG A 370 -25.45 9.43 -34.01
N LEU A 371 -24.89 8.21 -34.19
CA LEU A 371 -24.96 7.50 -35.46
C LEU A 371 -26.39 7.06 -35.78
N ARG A 372 -27.17 6.63 -34.78
CA ARG A 372 -28.61 6.30 -34.97
C ARG A 372 -29.47 7.52 -35.32
N ALA A 373 -29.15 8.70 -34.75
CA ALA A 373 -29.88 9.94 -35.02
C ALA A 373 -29.56 10.54 -36.39
N ARG A 374 -28.51 10.06 -37.09
CA ARG A 374 -28.14 10.49 -38.46
C ARG A 374 -28.68 9.55 -39.57
N ARG A 375 -29.24 8.42 -39.17
CA ARG A 375 -29.98 7.51 -40.06
C ARG A 375 -31.48 7.75 -39.96
#